data_f554e1e94f4e73c6262db8cafb798374
#
_entry.id   f554e1e94f4e73c6262db8cafb798374
#
_cell.length_a   1.000
_cell.length_b   1.000
_cell.length_c   1.000
_cell.angle_alpha   90.00
_cell.angle_beta   90.00
_cell.angle_gamma   90.00
#
_symmetry.space_group_name_H-M   'P 1'
#
loop_
_entity.id
_entity.type
_entity.pdbx_description
1 polymer ?
#
loop_
_entity_poly.entity_id
_entity_poly.type
_entity_poly.pdbx_seq_one_letter_code
_entity_poly.pdbx_strand_id
1 'polypeptide(L)'
;LHSKVTLDHEEGTTDQVHKCIVSSASGRGVFDGNVQVNRLAQRTDAGQISRNLLLVPKATVNVKPNLQIVADDVVCTHGCTVSDLEEEGLFYLQSRGLSPAIARSLLVAGFGLEIVSKVEHDDLKARVGDLVRSSLDRDDVVLVA
;
A
#
# COMPACT_ATOMS: atom_id res chain seq x y z
N LEU A 1 -6.16 -0.28 -9.50
CA LEU A 1 -5.71 1.12 -9.39
C LEU A 1 -4.68 1.41 -10.46
N HIS A 2 -4.83 2.55 -11.16
CA HIS A 2 -3.81 3.11 -12.03
C HIS A 2 -3.44 4.49 -11.51
N SER A 3 -2.15 4.77 -11.44
CA SER A 3 -1.65 6.08 -11.03
C SER A 3 -0.60 6.58 -12.01
N LYS A 4 -0.56 7.88 -12.23
CA LYS A 4 0.49 8.55 -13.00
C LYS A 4 0.91 9.83 -12.29
N VAL A 5 2.21 9.94 -12.03
CA VAL A 5 2.86 11.15 -11.52
C VAL A 5 3.83 11.62 -12.58
N THR A 6 3.81 12.91 -12.93
CA THR A 6 4.74 13.52 -13.86
C THR A 6 5.46 14.68 -13.16
N LEU A 7 6.78 14.64 -13.18
CA LEU A 7 7.66 15.65 -12.57
C LEU A 7 8.37 16.39 -13.70
N ASP A 8 8.16 17.70 -13.78
CA ASP A 8 8.64 18.58 -14.87
C ASP A 8 9.60 19.67 -14.39
N HIS A 9 9.71 19.89 -13.07
CA HIS A 9 10.49 20.94 -12.44
C HIS A 9 11.58 20.38 -11.53
N GLU A 10 12.62 21.15 -11.32
CA GLU A 10 13.73 20.83 -10.43
C GLU A 10 13.27 20.70 -8.96
N GLU A 11 14.03 19.89 -8.20
CA GLU A 11 13.87 19.74 -6.76
C GLU A 11 12.48 19.20 -6.34
N GLY A 12 11.81 18.48 -7.24
CA GLY A 12 10.55 17.83 -6.98
C GLY A 12 10.71 16.61 -6.04
N THR A 13 9.71 16.38 -5.20
CA THR A 13 9.64 15.16 -4.39
C THR A 13 8.32 14.43 -4.61
N THR A 14 8.36 13.10 -4.65
CA THR A 14 7.15 12.27 -4.64
C THR A 14 7.40 10.99 -3.87
N ASP A 15 6.51 10.65 -2.94
CA ASP A 15 6.50 9.39 -2.21
C ASP A 15 5.14 8.72 -2.41
N GLN A 16 5.10 7.77 -3.34
CA GLN A 16 3.88 7.05 -3.68
C GLN A 16 3.84 5.72 -2.94
N VAL A 17 2.91 5.59 -2.00
CA VAL A 17 2.69 4.35 -1.24
C VAL A 17 1.34 3.76 -1.60
N HIS A 18 1.37 2.55 -2.16
CA HIS A 18 0.19 1.75 -2.47
C HIS A 18 0.11 0.55 -1.53
N LYS A 19 -1.08 0.28 -1.00
CA LYS A 19 -1.35 -0.93 -0.23
C LYS A 19 -2.59 -1.64 -0.77
N CYS A 20 -2.52 -2.96 -0.83
CA CYS A 20 -3.63 -3.80 -1.25
C CYS A 20 -3.80 -4.96 -0.27
N ILE A 21 -5.04 -5.23 0.12
CA ILE A 21 -5.42 -6.39 0.93
C ILE A 21 -6.41 -7.21 0.11
N VAL A 22 -6.13 -8.49 -0.09
CA VAL A 22 -7.01 -9.41 -0.80
C VAL A 22 -7.42 -10.53 0.14
N SER A 23 -8.70 -10.54 0.53
CA SER A 23 -9.28 -11.49 1.50
C SER A 23 -10.13 -12.59 0.88
N SER A 24 -10.39 -12.52 -0.44
CA SER A 24 -11.19 -13.52 -1.16
C SER A 24 -10.34 -14.37 -2.12
N ALA A 25 -10.61 -15.66 -2.20
CA ALA A 25 -9.92 -16.58 -3.11
C ALA A 25 -10.13 -16.27 -4.61
N SER A 26 -11.21 -15.59 -4.95
CA SER A 26 -11.47 -15.05 -6.30
C SER A 26 -11.01 -13.60 -6.45
N GLY A 27 -10.52 -13.00 -5.37
CA GLY A 27 -10.07 -11.63 -5.33
C GLY A 27 -8.81 -11.40 -6.17
N ARG A 28 -8.79 -10.27 -6.86
CA ARG A 28 -7.63 -9.85 -7.67
C ARG A 28 -7.35 -8.38 -7.45
N GLY A 29 -6.17 -8.08 -6.89
CA GLY A 29 -5.63 -6.72 -6.84
C GLY A 29 -4.85 -6.40 -8.12
N VAL A 30 -4.98 -5.17 -8.62
CA VAL A 30 -4.17 -4.68 -9.74
C VAL A 30 -3.66 -3.28 -9.43
N PHE A 31 -2.35 -3.09 -9.48
CA PHE A 31 -1.70 -1.80 -9.38
C PHE A 31 -0.80 -1.56 -10.59
N ASP A 32 -1.04 -0.49 -11.31
CA ASP A 32 -0.21 0.01 -12.41
C ASP A 32 0.18 1.44 -12.05
N GLY A 33 1.39 1.61 -11.54
CA GLY A 33 1.94 2.88 -11.07
C GLY A 33 3.01 3.39 -12.01
N ASN A 34 2.84 4.60 -12.54
CA ASN A 34 3.80 5.22 -13.45
C ASN A 34 4.30 6.54 -12.86
N VAL A 35 5.62 6.66 -12.67
CA VAL A 35 6.29 7.91 -12.30
C VAL A 35 7.21 8.30 -13.44
N GLN A 36 6.95 9.47 -14.01
CA GLN A 36 7.72 10.04 -15.12
C GLN A 36 8.51 11.25 -14.62
N VAL A 37 9.84 11.18 -14.72
CA VAL A 37 10.76 12.27 -14.36
C VAL A 37 11.36 12.83 -15.63
N ASN A 38 10.86 13.99 -16.05
CA ASN A 38 11.26 14.62 -17.31
C ASN A 38 12.62 15.32 -17.18
N ARG A 39 13.20 15.69 -18.31
CA ARG A 39 14.58 16.18 -18.41
C ARG A 39 14.89 17.39 -17.52
N LEU A 40 13.92 18.29 -17.32
CA LEU A 40 14.08 19.47 -16.48
C LEU A 40 13.91 19.21 -14.99
N ALA A 41 13.40 18.04 -14.62
CA ALA A 41 13.18 17.65 -13.21
C ALA A 41 14.47 17.16 -12.53
N GLN A 42 15.53 17.94 -12.61
CA GLN A 42 16.79 17.62 -11.94
C GLN A 42 16.69 17.76 -10.41
N ARG A 43 17.52 17.05 -9.67
CA ARG A 43 17.54 16.98 -8.20
C ARG A 43 16.20 16.53 -7.60
N THR A 44 15.47 15.72 -8.36
CA THR A 44 14.21 15.09 -7.94
C THR A 44 14.50 13.85 -7.07
N ASP A 45 13.70 13.67 -6.01
CA ASP A 45 13.62 12.44 -5.22
C ASP A 45 12.25 11.79 -5.42
N ALA A 46 12.23 10.63 -6.06
CA ALA A 46 10.98 9.93 -6.41
C ALA A 46 10.97 8.50 -5.88
N GLY A 47 10.07 8.24 -4.93
CA GLY A 47 9.82 6.92 -4.36
C GLY A 47 8.47 6.33 -4.77
N GLN A 48 8.44 5.04 -5.07
CA GLN A 48 7.19 4.29 -5.29
C GLN A 48 7.27 2.93 -4.58
N ILE A 49 6.36 2.69 -3.64
CA ILE A 49 6.30 1.43 -2.88
C ILE A 49 4.91 0.84 -3.00
N SER A 50 4.83 -0.45 -3.35
CA SER A 50 3.59 -1.24 -3.31
C SER A 50 3.74 -2.38 -2.32
N ARG A 51 2.86 -2.45 -1.32
CA ARG A 51 2.80 -3.52 -0.33
C ARG A 51 1.45 -4.22 -0.41
N ASN A 52 1.47 -5.55 -0.52
CA ASN A 52 0.26 -6.31 -0.80
C ASN A 52 0.14 -7.49 0.15
N LEU A 53 -1.01 -7.63 0.81
CA LEU A 53 -1.35 -8.76 1.66
C LEU A 53 -2.35 -9.68 0.95
N LEU A 54 -2.01 -10.96 0.84
CA LEU A 54 -2.89 -12.01 0.34
C LEU A 54 -3.31 -12.87 1.54
N LEU A 55 -4.52 -12.67 2.04
CA LEU A 55 -4.99 -13.29 3.28
C LEU A 55 -5.53 -14.70 3.10
N VAL A 56 -5.71 -15.16 1.86
CA VAL A 56 -6.26 -16.48 1.53
C VAL A 56 -5.52 -17.09 0.35
N PRO A 57 -5.43 -18.44 0.30
CA PRO A 57 -4.90 -19.15 -0.86
C PRO A 57 -5.68 -18.79 -2.13
N LYS A 58 -5.01 -18.75 -3.28
CA LYS A 58 -5.53 -18.40 -4.61
C LYS A 58 -5.89 -16.93 -4.83
N ALA A 59 -5.87 -16.07 -3.81
CA ALA A 59 -5.88 -14.63 -4.02
C ALA A 59 -4.70 -14.22 -4.90
N THR A 60 -4.89 -13.21 -5.74
CA THR A 60 -3.84 -12.76 -6.66
C THR A 60 -3.69 -11.24 -6.61
N VAL A 61 -2.47 -10.78 -6.84
CA VAL A 61 -2.19 -9.38 -7.08
C VAL A 61 -1.21 -9.24 -8.26
N ASN A 62 -1.50 -8.30 -9.15
CA ASN A 62 -0.63 -7.92 -10.24
C ASN A 62 -0.13 -6.49 -9.98
N VAL A 63 1.17 -6.34 -9.81
CA VAL A 63 1.79 -5.05 -9.51
C VAL A 63 2.79 -4.71 -10.59
N LYS A 64 2.64 -3.52 -11.17
CA LYS A 64 3.51 -2.98 -12.19
C LYS A 64 3.98 -1.59 -11.80
N PRO A 65 5.03 -1.47 -10.97
CA PRO A 65 5.68 -0.20 -10.74
C PRO A 65 6.54 0.15 -11.97
N ASN A 66 6.39 1.35 -12.49
CA ASN A 66 7.13 1.82 -13.66
C ASN A 66 7.73 3.20 -13.39
N LEU A 67 9.05 3.31 -13.57
CA LEU A 67 9.79 4.56 -13.50
C LEU A 67 10.33 4.90 -14.90
N GLN A 68 9.93 6.05 -15.43
CA GLN A 68 10.45 6.63 -16.68
C GLN A 68 11.32 7.83 -16.33
N ILE A 69 12.63 7.63 -16.32
CA ILE A 69 13.59 8.63 -15.86
C ILE A 69 14.35 9.17 -17.06
N VAL A 70 14.20 10.46 -17.33
CA VAL A 70 14.89 11.19 -18.41
C VAL A 70 15.94 12.16 -17.86
N ALA A 71 15.75 12.66 -16.62
CA ALA A 71 16.74 13.49 -15.92
C ALA A 71 17.94 12.67 -15.46
N ASP A 72 19.11 13.30 -15.34
CA ASP A 72 20.38 12.64 -15.03
C ASP A 72 20.73 12.70 -13.53
N ASP A 73 20.41 13.80 -12.86
CA ASP A 73 20.73 14.08 -11.45
C ASP A 73 19.47 13.88 -10.59
N VAL A 74 19.13 12.64 -10.27
CA VAL A 74 17.92 12.29 -9.52
C VAL A 74 18.13 11.05 -8.66
N VAL A 75 17.33 10.92 -7.60
CA VAL A 75 17.20 9.72 -6.79
C VAL A 75 15.83 9.11 -7.04
N CYS A 76 15.79 7.93 -7.65
CA CYS A 76 14.53 7.26 -7.96
C CYS A 76 14.55 5.82 -7.45
N THR A 77 13.55 5.46 -6.66
CA THR A 77 13.43 4.13 -6.08
C THR A 77 12.03 3.56 -6.29
N HIS A 78 11.96 2.26 -6.50
CA HIS A 78 10.69 1.55 -6.40
C HIS A 78 10.84 0.23 -5.64
N GLY A 79 9.74 -0.21 -5.03
CA GLY A 79 9.70 -1.49 -4.32
C GLY A 79 8.31 -2.11 -4.42
N CYS A 80 8.29 -3.45 -4.42
CA CYS A 80 7.05 -4.21 -4.36
C CYS A 80 7.23 -5.39 -3.41
N THR A 81 6.26 -5.59 -2.54
CA THR A 81 6.17 -6.77 -1.70
C THR A 81 4.80 -7.42 -1.83
N VAL A 82 4.78 -8.74 -1.85
CA VAL A 82 3.57 -9.56 -1.81
C VAL A 82 3.80 -10.62 -0.73
N SER A 83 2.98 -10.60 0.31
CA SER A 83 3.13 -11.52 1.45
C SER A 83 1.77 -11.89 2.05
N ASP A 84 1.77 -12.86 2.95
CA ASP A 84 0.74 -13.03 3.99
C ASP A 84 1.19 -12.29 5.24
N LEU A 85 0.41 -12.37 6.32
CA LEU A 85 0.78 -11.83 7.63
C LEU A 85 2.01 -12.54 8.19
N GLU A 86 2.88 -11.76 8.82
CA GLU A 86 4.10 -12.26 9.44
C GLU A 86 3.76 -13.15 10.66
N GLU A 87 4.30 -14.37 10.68
CA GLU A 87 4.09 -15.33 11.76
C GLU A 87 4.60 -14.80 13.11
N GLU A 88 5.70 -14.04 13.10
CA GLU A 88 6.26 -13.43 14.33
C GLU A 88 5.28 -12.44 14.97
N GLY A 89 4.62 -11.59 14.16
CA GLY A 89 3.62 -10.66 14.64
C GLY A 89 2.41 -11.38 15.24
N LEU A 90 1.93 -12.43 14.58
CA LEU A 90 0.86 -13.27 15.09
C LEU A 90 1.25 -13.96 16.40
N PHE A 91 2.42 -14.58 16.45
CA PHE A 91 2.94 -15.23 17.64
C PHE A 91 3.08 -14.26 18.81
N TYR A 92 3.63 -13.07 18.57
CA TYR A 92 3.77 -12.04 19.60
C TYR A 92 2.42 -11.67 20.24
N LEU A 93 1.41 -11.37 19.41
CA LEU A 93 0.08 -10.99 19.91
C LEU A 93 -0.60 -12.14 20.67
N GLN A 94 -0.45 -13.37 20.17
CA GLN A 94 -0.99 -14.56 20.84
C GLN A 94 -0.28 -14.82 22.18
N SER A 95 1.02 -14.60 22.27
CA SER A 95 1.77 -14.73 23.54
C SER A 95 1.33 -13.70 24.59
N ARG A 96 0.67 -12.61 24.16
CA ARG A 96 0.04 -11.61 25.04
C ARG A 96 -1.42 -11.92 25.38
N GLY A 97 -1.91 -13.11 25.02
CA GLY A 97 -3.23 -13.59 25.38
C GLY A 97 -4.35 -13.25 24.37
N LEU A 98 -4.01 -12.72 23.19
CA LEU A 98 -5.00 -12.49 22.15
C LEU A 98 -5.32 -13.81 21.42
N SER A 99 -6.60 -14.02 21.09
CA SER A 99 -6.97 -15.16 20.25
C SER A 99 -6.38 -15.00 18.83
N PRO A 100 -6.13 -16.11 18.10
CA PRO A 100 -5.61 -16.04 16.73
C PRO A 100 -6.43 -15.14 15.80
N ALA A 101 -7.75 -15.16 15.92
CA ALA A 101 -8.65 -14.34 15.12
C ALA A 101 -8.46 -12.84 15.41
N ILE A 102 -8.40 -12.47 16.69
CA ILE A 102 -8.19 -11.07 17.10
C ILE A 102 -6.79 -10.59 16.67
N ALA A 103 -5.76 -11.42 16.88
CA ALA A 103 -4.39 -11.09 16.48
C ALA A 103 -4.30 -10.82 14.98
N ARG A 104 -4.91 -11.69 14.15
CA ARG A 104 -4.98 -11.52 12.71
C ARG A 104 -5.70 -10.22 12.30
N SER A 105 -6.88 -9.98 12.86
CA SER A 105 -7.67 -8.77 12.59
C SER A 105 -6.90 -7.50 12.93
N LEU A 106 -6.19 -7.46 14.06
CA LEU A 106 -5.37 -6.31 14.46
C LEU A 106 -4.24 -6.03 13.48
N LEU A 107 -3.52 -7.06 13.02
CA LEU A 107 -2.42 -6.87 12.07
C LEU A 107 -2.94 -6.39 10.71
N VAL A 108 -4.03 -6.95 10.22
CA VAL A 108 -4.66 -6.52 8.95
C VAL A 108 -5.16 -5.08 9.04
N ALA A 109 -5.84 -4.73 10.14
CA ALA A 109 -6.31 -3.37 10.38
C ALA A 109 -5.12 -2.38 10.48
N GLY A 110 -4.07 -2.74 11.20
CA GLY A 110 -2.85 -1.92 11.29
C GLY A 110 -2.20 -1.69 9.93
N PHE A 111 -2.12 -2.72 9.10
CA PHE A 111 -1.60 -2.60 7.74
C PHE A 111 -2.42 -1.62 6.88
N GLY A 112 -3.75 -1.70 6.90
CA GLY A 112 -4.62 -0.80 6.15
C GLY A 112 -4.60 0.63 6.70
N LEU A 113 -4.63 0.79 8.02
CA LEU A 113 -4.69 2.09 8.68
C LEU A 113 -3.38 2.90 8.59
N GLU A 114 -2.26 2.28 8.27
CA GLU A 114 -0.99 3.00 8.06
C GLU A 114 -1.11 4.08 6.98
N ILE A 115 -1.82 3.82 5.87
CA ILE A 115 -2.08 4.84 4.83
C ILE A 115 -2.99 5.94 5.36
N VAL A 116 -4.03 5.56 6.11
CA VAL A 116 -4.98 6.52 6.70
C VAL A 116 -4.28 7.48 7.65
N SER A 117 -3.22 7.04 8.34
CA SER A 117 -2.46 7.89 9.25
C SER A 117 -1.80 9.09 8.56
N LYS A 118 -1.49 8.97 7.26
CA LYS A 118 -0.89 10.03 6.43
C LYS A 118 -1.88 11.12 5.99
N VAL A 119 -3.19 10.91 6.20
CA VAL A 119 -4.20 11.92 5.88
C VAL A 119 -4.14 13.02 6.93
N GLU A 120 -3.89 14.26 6.52
CA GLU A 120 -3.70 15.41 7.42
C GLU A 120 -5.03 15.99 7.93
N HIS A 121 -6.14 15.78 7.20
CA HIS A 121 -7.45 16.31 7.58
C HIS A 121 -8.21 15.35 8.50
N ASP A 122 -8.44 15.73 9.75
CA ASP A 122 -8.97 14.86 10.80
C ASP A 122 -10.33 14.22 10.46
N ASP A 123 -11.30 14.99 9.96
CA ASP A 123 -12.63 14.46 9.60
C ASP A 123 -12.54 13.45 8.45
N LEU A 124 -11.68 13.71 7.46
CA LEU A 124 -11.46 12.79 6.35
C LEU A 124 -10.76 11.53 6.83
N LYS A 125 -9.74 11.69 7.68
CA LYS A 125 -9.02 10.59 8.31
C LYS A 125 -9.96 9.67 9.11
N ALA A 126 -10.85 10.24 9.92
CA ALA A 126 -11.85 9.48 10.66
C ALA A 126 -12.77 8.70 9.71
N ARG A 127 -13.38 9.37 8.73
CA ARG A 127 -14.29 8.74 7.76
C ARG A 127 -13.63 7.62 6.97
N VAL A 128 -12.42 7.84 6.45
CA VAL A 128 -11.69 6.81 5.69
C VAL A 128 -11.29 5.67 6.61
N GLY A 129 -10.85 5.97 7.84
CA GLY A 129 -10.53 4.97 8.84
C GLY A 129 -11.71 4.04 9.17
N ASP A 130 -12.91 4.60 9.32
CA ASP A 130 -14.13 3.83 9.58
C ASP A 130 -14.54 2.99 8.37
N LEU A 131 -14.40 3.52 7.15
CA LEU A 131 -14.64 2.76 5.92
C LEU A 131 -13.65 1.58 5.80
N VAL A 132 -12.38 1.77 6.10
CA VAL A 132 -11.38 0.69 6.09
C VAL A 132 -11.75 -0.38 7.12
N ARG A 133 -12.07 -0.01 8.36
CA ARG A 133 -12.48 -0.97 9.39
C ARG A 133 -13.72 -1.75 8.99
N SER A 134 -14.79 -1.05 8.57
CA SER A 134 -16.03 -1.69 8.16
C SER A 134 -15.89 -2.59 6.93
N SER A 135 -14.91 -2.31 6.08
CA SER A 135 -14.61 -3.15 4.92
C SER A 135 -13.81 -4.40 5.30
N LEU A 136 -12.96 -4.32 6.34
CA LEU A 136 -12.20 -5.47 6.84
C LEU A 136 -13.07 -6.46 7.62
N ASP A 137 -14.21 -6.01 8.16
CA ASP A 137 -15.18 -6.88 8.84
C ASP A 137 -16.05 -7.70 7.87
N ARG A 138 -15.91 -7.50 6.57
CA ARG A 138 -16.62 -8.27 5.52
C ARG A 138 -15.71 -9.35 4.97
N ASP A 139 -16.18 -10.57 4.95
CA ASP A 139 -15.40 -11.76 4.53
C ASP A 139 -14.94 -11.77 3.06
N ASP A 140 -15.41 -10.85 2.20
CA ASP A 140 -15.24 -10.89 0.74
C ASP A 140 -14.66 -9.61 0.11
N VAL A 141 -13.77 -8.88 0.76
CA VAL A 141 -13.34 -7.57 0.24
C VAL A 141 -11.91 -7.55 -0.29
N VAL A 142 -11.73 -6.92 -1.45
CA VAL A 142 -10.44 -6.40 -1.95
C VAL A 142 -10.36 -4.93 -1.60
N LEU A 143 -9.45 -4.57 -0.69
CA LEU A 143 -9.12 -3.18 -0.39
C LEU A 143 -7.88 -2.77 -1.16
N VAL A 144 -7.99 -1.66 -1.89
CA VAL A 144 -6.90 -0.99 -2.58
C VAL A 144 -6.83 0.44 -2.07
N ALA A 145 -5.70 0.81 -1.46
CA ALA A 145 -5.44 2.15 -0.94
C ALA A 145 -4.14 2.72 -1.48
#